data_a18b1cd58fe9394f693e9be6d968235b
#
_entry.id   a18b1cd58fe9394f693e9be6d968235b
#
_cell.length_a   1.000
_cell.length_b   1.000
_cell.length_c   1.000
_cell.angle_alpha   90.00
_cell.angle_beta   90.00
_cell.angle_gamma   90.00
#
_symmetry.space_group_name_H-M   'P 1'
#
loop_
_entity.id
_entity.type
_entity.pdbx_description
1 polymer ?
#
loop_
_entity_poly.entity_id
_entity_poly.type
_entity_poly.pdbx_seq_one_letter_code
_entity_poly.pdbx_strand_id
1 'polypeptide(L)'
;MYFDTIEAAPLMTNCYLIGDEKAKACAVVDPGGSPEKVIAMIERSNMEIKMILLTHGHYDHIGAVDALLEKWPGLPVYIHPADLCPAESTRERYRMPDKGASQRTYGDGDVLELGELRIHVLHTPGHSPGSVVLLVEDVMLAGDTLFAGSCGLWDLPGGDGDALMASLARLGALEGNYKVCPGHGHASLLDREREYNQFMRQAMKQ
;
A
#
# COMPACT_ATOMS: atom_id res chain seq x y z
N MET A 1 -11.28 5.95 13.24
CA MET A 1 -10.82 4.80 12.37
C MET A 1 -10.18 3.74 13.23
N TYR A 2 -10.46 2.46 12.98
CA TYR A 2 -9.68 1.33 13.50
C TYR A 2 -8.38 1.20 12.71
N PHE A 3 -7.28 0.89 13.40
CA PHE A 3 -5.98 0.72 12.78
C PHE A 3 -5.17 -0.35 13.52
N ASP A 4 -4.70 -1.37 12.80
CA ASP A 4 -3.84 -2.42 13.34
C ASP A 4 -2.75 -2.76 12.31
N THR A 5 -1.66 -3.37 12.73
CA THR A 5 -0.55 -3.73 11.84
C THR A 5 0.19 -4.96 12.33
N ILE A 6 0.71 -5.73 11.38
CA ILE A 6 1.63 -6.83 11.63
C ILE A 6 2.79 -6.78 10.64
N GLU A 7 3.93 -7.28 11.05
CA GLU A 7 5.04 -7.56 10.12
C GLU A 7 4.87 -8.96 9.52
N ALA A 8 4.82 -9.02 8.19
CA ALA A 8 4.65 -10.25 7.42
C ALA A 8 6.01 -10.76 6.90
N ALA A 9 6.26 -12.06 7.10
CA ALA A 9 7.43 -12.72 6.51
C ALA A 9 7.26 -12.87 4.98
N PRO A 10 8.33 -13.00 4.17
CA PRO A 10 9.73 -13.16 4.61
C PRO A 10 10.49 -11.85 4.80
N LEU A 11 10.04 -10.72 4.24
CA LEU A 11 10.80 -9.46 4.24
C LEU A 11 10.35 -8.46 5.30
N MET A 12 9.55 -8.88 6.28
CA MET A 12 9.04 -8.03 7.34
C MET A 12 8.21 -6.85 6.79
N THR A 13 7.43 -7.11 5.75
CA THR A 13 6.53 -6.14 5.15
C THR A 13 5.43 -5.76 6.13
N ASN A 14 5.19 -4.49 6.32
CA ASN A 14 4.11 -3.99 7.15
C ASN A 14 2.77 -4.22 6.45
N CYS A 15 1.99 -5.15 6.95
CA CYS A 15 0.60 -5.36 6.56
C CYS A 15 -0.30 -4.55 7.51
N TYR A 16 -1.17 -3.72 6.95
CA TYR A 16 -2.06 -2.86 7.72
C TYR A 16 -3.52 -3.31 7.61
N LEU A 17 -4.26 -3.11 8.69
CA LEU A 17 -5.72 -3.25 8.72
C LEU A 17 -6.31 -1.89 9.10
N ILE A 18 -7.13 -1.34 8.21
CA ILE A 18 -7.90 -0.13 8.44
C ILE A 18 -9.39 -0.48 8.49
N GLY A 19 -10.16 0.23 9.31
CA GLY A 19 -11.58 -0.09 9.43
C GLY A 19 -12.45 1.03 9.96
N ASP A 20 -13.70 0.99 9.54
CA ASP A 20 -14.77 1.80 10.10
C ASP A 20 -15.47 1.00 11.20
N GLU A 21 -15.30 1.44 12.45
CA GLU A 21 -15.87 0.76 13.61
C GLU A 21 -17.41 0.86 13.65
N LYS A 22 -18.00 1.90 13.08
CA LYS A 22 -19.46 2.07 13.02
C LYS A 22 -20.08 1.14 11.98
N ALA A 23 -19.48 1.12 10.78
CA ALA A 23 -19.92 0.26 9.69
C ALA A 23 -19.55 -1.22 9.89
N LYS A 24 -18.65 -1.53 10.86
CA LYS A 24 -18.07 -2.86 11.05
C LYS A 24 -17.43 -3.41 9.78
N ALA A 25 -16.79 -2.54 9.01
CA ALA A 25 -16.13 -2.86 7.75
C ALA A 25 -14.64 -2.58 7.82
N CYS A 26 -13.81 -3.47 7.26
CA CYS A 26 -12.36 -3.27 7.21
C CYS A 26 -11.78 -3.59 5.83
N ALA A 27 -10.59 -3.06 5.60
CA ALA A 27 -9.74 -3.33 4.44
C ALA A 27 -8.33 -3.71 4.92
N VAL A 28 -7.73 -4.70 4.29
CA VAL A 28 -6.33 -5.06 4.51
C VAL A 28 -5.46 -4.44 3.43
N VAL A 29 -4.31 -3.91 3.82
CA VAL A 29 -3.34 -3.25 2.92
C VAL A 29 -2.05 -4.04 2.94
N ASP A 30 -1.53 -4.38 1.78
CA ASP A 30 -0.29 -5.11 1.55
C ASP A 30 -0.15 -6.39 2.40
N PRO A 31 -1.02 -7.39 2.21
CA PRO A 31 -0.89 -8.68 2.88
C PRO A 31 0.29 -9.47 2.28
N GLY A 32 1.51 -9.07 2.66
CA GLY A 32 2.76 -9.50 2.02
C GLY A 32 3.15 -10.95 2.26
N GLY A 33 2.59 -11.58 3.28
CA GLY A 33 2.85 -12.98 3.65
C GLY A 33 2.26 -13.32 5.01
N SER A 34 2.71 -14.43 5.63
CA SER A 34 2.19 -14.89 6.92
C SER A 34 0.65 -14.94 6.96
N PRO A 35 -0.02 -15.66 6.05
CA PRO A 35 -1.48 -15.59 5.86
C PRO A 35 -2.26 -15.86 7.15
N GLU A 36 -1.79 -16.76 8.00
CA GLU A 36 -2.44 -17.07 9.28
C GLU A 36 -2.47 -15.86 10.23
N LYS A 37 -1.39 -15.07 10.24
CA LYS A 37 -1.32 -13.85 11.06
C LYS A 37 -2.22 -12.76 10.52
N VAL A 38 -2.26 -12.58 9.19
CA VAL A 38 -3.16 -11.63 8.52
C VAL A 38 -4.61 -11.99 8.79
N ILE A 39 -4.97 -13.25 8.60
CA ILE A 39 -6.32 -13.77 8.89
C ILE A 39 -6.69 -13.53 10.35
N ALA A 40 -5.81 -13.87 11.29
CA ALA A 40 -6.05 -13.66 12.72
C ALA A 40 -6.21 -12.18 13.07
N MET A 41 -5.48 -11.26 12.42
CA MET A 41 -5.64 -9.82 12.58
C MET A 41 -7.03 -9.36 12.13
N ILE A 42 -7.49 -9.82 10.96
CA ILE A 42 -8.80 -9.50 10.42
C ILE A 42 -9.90 -10.03 11.35
N GLU A 43 -9.84 -11.31 11.76
CA GLU A 43 -10.84 -11.95 12.64
C GLU A 43 -10.89 -11.28 14.01
N ARG A 44 -9.75 -10.92 14.59
CA ARG A 44 -9.65 -10.23 15.89
C ARG A 44 -10.30 -8.84 15.87
N SER A 45 -10.35 -8.17 14.71
CA SER A 45 -11.01 -6.87 14.59
C SER A 45 -12.53 -6.94 14.80
N ASN A 46 -13.15 -8.11 14.65
CA ASN A 46 -14.61 -8.30 14.62
C ASN A 46 -15.32 -7.43 13.58
N MET A 47 -14.66 -7.16 12.45
CA MET A 47 -15.20 -6.42 11.31
C MET A 47 -15.26 -7.32 10.08
N GLU A 48 -16.16 -6.99 9.16
CA GLU A 48 -16.26 -7.66 7.87
C GLU A 48 -15.21 -7.11 6.91
N ILE A 49 -14.36 -7.98 6.38
CA ILE A 49 -13.40 -7.57 5.34
C ILE A 49 -14.13 -7.28 4.03
N LYS A 50 -13.90 -6.11 3.47
CA LYS A 50 -14.56 -5.63 2.24
C LYS A 50 -13.65 -5.61 1.04
N MET A 51 -12.34 -5.45 1.23
CA MET A 51 -11.37 -5.35 0.13
C MET A 51 -9.94 -5.58 0.60
N ILE A 52 -9.09 -5.95 -0.36
CA ILE A 52 -7.63 -5.93 -0.26
C ILE A 52 -7.13 -4.76 -1.10
N LEU A 53 -6.24 -3.96 -0.55
CA LEU A 53 -5.61 -2.81 -1.20
C LEU A 53 -4.12 -3.06 -1.30
N LEU A 54 -3.55 -2.91 -2.50
CA LEU A 54 -2.13 -3.15 -2.74
C LEU A 54 -1.44 -1.87 -3.18
N THR A 55 -0.50 -1.39 -2.38
CA THR A 55 0.27 -0.20 -2.75
C THR A 55 1.05 -0.41 -4.03
N HIS A 56 1.53 -1.64 -4.28
CA HIS A 56 2.20 -2.05 -5.51
C HIS A 56 2.24 -3.58 -5.65
N GLY A 57 2.80 -4.09 -6.75
CA GLY A 57 2.71 -5.50 -7.15
C GLY A 57 3.87 -6.40 -6.74
N HIS A 58 4.81 -5.96 -5.90
CA HIS A 58 5.94 -6.80 -5.51
C HIS A 58 5.50 -7.98 -4.64
N TYR A 59 6.18 -9.11 -4.81
CA TYR A 59 5.80 -10.41 -4.23
C TYR A 59 5.65 -10.39 -2.71
N ASP A 60 6.41 -9.56 -2.03
CA ASP A 60 6.39 -9.43 -0.57
C ASP A 60 5.27 -8.50 -0.04
N HIS A 61 4.53 -7.85 -0.93
CA HIS A 61 3.30 -7.11 -0.61
C HIS A 61 2.02 -7.88 -0.95
N ILE A 62 2.13 -8.96 -1.74
CA ILE A 62 0.97 -9.71 -2.26
C ILE A 62 0.91 -11.17 -1.78
N GLY A 63 1.91 -11.63 -1.03
CA GLY A 63 2.15 -13.05 -0.76
C GLY A 63 1.03 -13.81 -0.05
N ALA A 64 0.15 -13.11 0.70
CA ALA A 64 -1.00 -13.74 1.35
C ALA A 64 -2.32 -13.55 0.57
N VAL A 65 -2.34 -12.82 -0.56
CA VAL A 65 -3.58 -12.51 -1.30
C VAL A 65 -4.36 -13.77 -1.66
N ASP A 66 -3.70 -14.80 -2.19
CA ASP A 66 -4.37 -16.04 -2.61
C ASP A 66 -5.02 -16.77 -1.42
N ALA A 67 -4.34 -16.85 -0.28
CA ALA A 67 -4.90 -17.45 0.93
C ALA A 67 -6.10 -16.65 1.48
N LEU A 68 -6.09 -15.31 1.33
CA LEU A 68 -7.24 -14.48 1.69
C LEU A 68 -8.43 -14.73 0.74
N LEU A 69 -8.17 -14.90 -0.56
CA LEU A 69 -9.21 -15.20 -1.54
C LEU A 69 -9.79 -16.62 -1.39
N GLU A 70 -8.99 -17.58 -0.92
CA GLU A 70 -9.49 -18.92 -0.55
C GLU A 70 -10.44 -18.83 0.64
N LYS A 71 -10.12 -18.00 1.64
CA LYS A 71 -10.96 -17.82 2.84
C LYS A 71 -12.19 -16.96 2.60
N TRP A 72 -12.06 -15.92 1.79
CA TRP A 72 -13.12 -14.98 1.42
C TRP A 72 -13.27 -14.90 -0.10
N PRO A 73 -13.92 -15.88 -0.75
CA PRO A 73 -14.09 -15.90 -2.20
C PRO A 73 -14.81 -14.66 -2.73
N GLY A 74 -14.26 -14.08 -3.82
CA GLY A 74 -14.84 -12.90 -4.46
C GLY A 74 -14.49 -11.57 -3.79
N LEU A 75 -13.63 -11.58 -2.75
CA LEU A 75 -13.12 -10.35 -2.14
C LEU A 75 -12.40 -9.48 -3.17
N PRO A 76 -12.78 -8.20 -3.34
CA PRO A 76 -12.11 -7.30 -4.28
C PRO A 76 -10.64 -7.08 -3.90
N VAL A 77 -9.75 -7.17 -4.90
CA VAL A 77 -8.31 -6.88 -4.78
C VAL A 77 -7.97 -5.72 -5.70
N TYR A 78 -7.62 -4.58 -5.11
CA TYR A 78 -7.30 -3.35 -5.82
C TYR A 78 -5.80 -3.17 -5.98
N ILE A 79 -5.37 -2.83 -7.19
CA ILE A 79 -3.99 -2.47 -7.53
C ILE A 79 -3.98 -1.50 -8.71
N HIS A 80 -2.92 -0.70 -8.83
CA HIS A 80 -2.72 0.13 -10.02
C HIS A 80 -2.43 -0.75 -11.25
N PRO A 81 -3.06 -0.49 -12.43
CA PRO A 81 -2.93 -1.37 -13.60
C PRO A 81 -1.50 -1.53 -14.12
N ALA A 82 -0.61 -0.57 -13.88
CA ALA A 82 0.79 -0.67 -14.31
C ALA A 82 1.58 -1.77 -13.58
N ASP A 83 1.09 -2.23 -12.43
CA ASP A 83 1.69 -3.31 -11.64
C ASP A 83 1.00 -4.66 -11.84
N LEU A 84 0.02 -4.76 -12.73
CA LEU A 84 -0.55 -6.02 -13.15
C LEU A 84 0.31 -6.67 -14.23
N CYS A 85 0.41 -8.00 -14.19
CA CYS A 85 0.91 -8.81 -15.29
C CYS A 85 -0.19 -9.77 -15.80
N PRO A 86 -0.10 -10.26 -17.03
CA PRO A 86 -1.03 -11.28 -17.53
C PRO A 86 -1.06 -12.51 -16.62
N ALA A 87 -2.23 -13.12 -16.43
CA ALA A 87 -2.44 -14.25 -15.54
C ALA A 87 -1.52 -15.46 -15.82
N GLU A 88 -1.03 -15.58 -17.05
CA GLU A 88 -0.10 -16.63 -17.48
C GLU A 88 1.37 -16.38 -17.08
N SER A 89 1.68 -15.18 -16.58
CA SER A 89 3.03 -14.78 -16.18
C SER A 89 3.31 -15.19 -14.72
N THR A 90 3.52 -16.46 -14.47
CA THR A 90 3.61 -17.04 -13.11
C THR A 90 4.92 -16.75 -12.36
N ARG A 91 5.84 -15.96 -12.90
CA ARG A 91 7.20 -15.77 -12.33
C ARG A 91 7.66 -14.33 -12.15
N GLU A 92 6.80 -13.35 -12.32
CA GLU A 92 7.21 -11.97 -12.11
C GLU A 92 7.16 -11.62 -10.62
N ARG A 93 8.34 -11.41 -10.01
CA ARG A 93 8.45 -10.99 -8.60
C ARG A 93 8.03 -9.54 -8.35
N TYR A 94 7.91 -8.77 -9.43
CA TYR A 94 7.75 -7.32 -9.41
C TYR A 94 6.40 -6.85 -9.95
N ARG A 95 5.49 -7.78 -10.22
CA ARG A 95 4.13 -7.48 -10.71
C ARG A 95 3.15 -8.54 -10.23
N MET A 96 1.95 -8.12 -9.92
CA MET A 96 0.90 -9.00 -9.44
C MET A 96 0.21 -9.72 -10.61
N PRO A 97 0.06 -11.06 -10.55
CA PRO A 97 -0.82 -11.78 -11.48
C PRO A 97 -2.28 -11.36 -11.32
N ASP A 98 -2.99 -11.21 -12.43
CA ASP A 98 -4.43 -10.93 -12.44
C ASP A 98 -5.21 -11.97 -11.61
N LYS A 99 -6.09 -11.50 -10.73
CA LYS A 99 -6.93 -12.31 -9.83
C LYS A 99 -8.35 -12.55 -10.39
N GLY A 100 -8.53 -12.41 -11.69
CA GLY A 100 -9.79 -12.71 -12.38
C GLY A 100 -10.97 -11.90 -11.82
N ALA A 101 -12.04 -12.59 -11.42
CA ALA A 101 -13.26 -11.94 -10.95
C ALA A 101 -13.08 -11.05 -9.69
N SER A 102 -12.04 -11.30 -8.88
CA SER A 102 -11.70 -10.47 -7.71
C SER A 102 -10.90 -9.23 -8.09
N GLN A 103 -10.26 -9.20 -9.26
CA GLN A 103 -9.40 -8.10 -9.66
C GLN A 103 -10.17 -6.79 -9.86
N ARG A 104 -9.64 -5.73 -9.27
CA ARG A 104 -10.05 -4.34 -9.49
C ARG A 104 -8.81 -3.48 -9.69
N THR A 105 -9.01 -2.35 -10.35
CA THR A 105 -7.93 -1.36 -10.52
C THR A 105 -8.34 -0.05 -9.91
N TYR A 106 -7.35 0.72 -9.52
CA TYR A 106 -7.48 2.12 -9.16
C TYR A 106 -6.31 2.95 -9.72
N GLY A 107 -6.47 4.25 -9.72
CA GLY A 107 -5.47 5.19 -10.22
C GLY A 107 -5.47 6.49 -9.45
N ASP A 108 -4.72 7.43 -9.96
CA ASP A 108 -4.57 8.75 -9.35
C ASP A 108 -5.88 9.49 -9.20
N GLY A 109 -6.15 9.99 -7.99
CA GLY A 109 -7.36 10.74 -7.68
C GLY A 109 -8.60 9.88 -7.38
N ASP A 110 -8.53 8.56 -7.51
CA ASP A 110 -9.63 7.68 -7.12
C ASP A 110 -9.86 7.75 -5.61
N VAL A 111 -11.13 7.58 -5.22
CA VAL A 111 -11.55 7.53 -3.82
C VAL A 111 -12.36 6.27 -3.59
N LEU A 112 -11.88 5.41 -2.69
CA LEU A 112 -12.60 4.22 -2.27
C LEU A 112 -13.35 4.50 -0.97
N GLU A 113 -14.57 3.96 -0.86
CA GLU A 113 -15.38 4.09 0.34
C GLU A 113 -15.30 2.81 1.18
N LEU A 114 -15.06 2.98 2.48
CA LEU A 114 -15.08 1.92 3.47
C LEU A 114 -15.94 2.37 4.66
N GLY A 115 -17.25 2.12 4.59
CA GLY A 115 -18.21 2.75 5.50
C GLY A 115 -18.23 4.27 5.33
N GLU A 116 -17.92 5.02 6.39
CA GLU A 116 -17.79 6.48 6.35
C GLU A 116 -16.36 6.93 5.97
N LEU A 117 -15.38 6.02 5.96
CA LEU A 117 -14.01 6.34 5.62
C LEU A 117 -13.85 6.52 4.11
N ARG A 118 -13.04 7.51 3.73
CA ARG A 118 -12.63 7.77 2.36
C ARG A 118 -11.14 7.52 2.21
N ILE A 119 -10.79 6.63 1.31
CA ILE A 119 -9.40 6.23 1.01
C ILE A 119 -9.04 6.86 -0.31
N HIS A 120 -8.21 7.90 -0.27
CA HIS A 120 -7.74 8.62 -1.46
C HIS A 120 -6.50 7.94 -2.02
N VAL A 121 -6.49 7.70 -3.32
CA VAL A 121 -5.37 7.07 -4.04
C VAL A 121 -4.52 8.15 -4.69
N LEU A 122 -3.22 8.15 -4.39
CA LEU A 122 -2.22 8.98 -5.06
C LEU A 122 -1.27 8.06 -5.83
N HIS A 123 -1.18 8.21 -7.14
CA HIS A 123 -0.18 7.51 -7.94
C HIS A 123 1.20 8.12 -7.68
N THR A 124 2.13 7.30 -7.21
CA THR A 124 3.48 7.68 -6.80
C THR A 124 4.51 6.72 -7.42
N PRO A 125 4.64 6.72 -8.77
CA PRO A 125 5.54 5.81 -9.47
C PRO A 125 7.00 6.08 -9.11
N GLY A 126 7.82 5.06 -9.31
CA GLY A 126 9.28 5.15 -9.17
C GLY A 126 9.91 3.96 -8.47
N HIS A 127 9.35 3.45 -7.37
CA HIS A 127 9.72 2.14 -6.84
C HIS A 127 9.19 1.02 -7.74
N SER A 128 7.95 1.13 -8.15
CA SER A 128 7.34 0.39 -9.25
C SER A 128 6.56 1.33 -10.16
N PRO A 129 6.20 0.91 -11.40
CA PRO A 129 5.39 1.74 -12.30
C PRO A 129 4.00 2.04 -11.76
N GLY A 130 3.44 1.15 -10.94
CA GLY A 130 2.10 1.23 -10.37
C GLY A 130 2.06 1.56 -8.90
N SER A 131 3.17 1.98 -8.29
CA SER A 131 3.17 2.37 -6.87
C SER A 131 2.16 3.46 -6.58
N VAL A 132 1.39 3.27 -5.50
CA VAL A 132 0.45 4.27 -4.97
C VAL A 132 0.66 4.48 -3.47
N VAL A 133 0.27 5.66 -3.03
CA VAL A 133 0.09 5.98 -1.62
C VAL A 133 -1.41 6.10 -1.35
N LEU A 134 -1.86 5.53 -0.25
CA LEU A 134 -3.26 5.61 0.17
C LEU A 134 -3.37 6.55 1.38
N LEU A 135 -4.22 7.57 1.25
CA LEU A 135 -4.50 8.50 2.35
C LEU A 135 -5.87 8.21 2.94
N VAL A 136 -5.95 8.04 4.24
CA VAL A 136 -7.19 7.86 4.98
C VAL A 136 -7.09 8.61 6.31
N GLU A 137 -7.98 9.59 6.51
CA GLU A 137 -7.89 10.54 7.62
C GLU A 137 -6.49 11.19 7.69
N ASP A 138 -5.77 11.04 8.79
CA ASP A 138 -4.40 11.53 9.02
C ASP A 138 -3.31 10.45 8.79
N VAL A 139 -3.67 9.30 8.19
CA VAL A 139 -2.76 8.19 7.90
C VAL A 139 -2.41 8.15 6.42
N MET A 140 -1.11 8.01 6.15
CA MET A 140 -0.51 7.80 4.84
C MET A 140 0.07 6.38 4.78
N LEU A 141 -0.60 5.45 4.10
CA LEU A 141 -0.08 4.12 3.81
C LEU A 141 0.82 4.24 2.57
N ALA A 142 2.11 4.36 2.83
CA ALA A 142 3.08 4.86 1.83
C ALA A 142 3.65 3.76 0.93
N GLY A 143 3.39 2.49 1.23
CA GLY A 143 4.08 1.38 0.55
C GLY A 143 5.58 1.61 0.54
N ASP A 144 6.20 1.35 -0.59
CA ASP A 144 7.64 1.53 -0.79
C ASP A 144 7.99 2.85 -1.51
N THR A 145 7.11 3.85 -1.40
CA THR A 145 7.42 5.20 -1.90
C THR A 145 8.22 6.00 -0.89
N LEU A 146 7.78 6.04 0.37
CA LEU A 146 8.39 6.86 1.43
C LEU A 146 8.61 6.04 2.70
N PHE A 147 9.84 6.02 3.19
CA PHE A 147 10.25 5.40 4.46
C PHE A 147 10.71 6.44 5.47
N ALA A 148 10.80 6.05 6.74
CA ALA A 148 11.38 6.89 7.78
C ALA A 148 12.86 7.22 7.47
N GLY A 149 13.14 8.44 7.04
CA GLY A 149 14.46 8.94 6.68
C GLY A 149 15.00 8.40 5.34
N SER A 150 14.20 7.66 4.55
CA SER A 150 14.60 7.03 3.29
C SER A 150 13.43 6.96 2.30
N CYS A 151 13.63 6.24 1.21
CA CYS A 151 12.60 5.90 0.22
C CYS A 151 12.87 4.49 -0.32
N GLY A 152 11.93 3.96 -1.11
CA GLY A 152 12.08 2.67 -1.76
C GLY A 152 13.22 2.63 -2.77
N LEU A 153 13.66 1.42 -3.11
CA LEU A 153 14.63 1.19 -4.18
C LEU A 153 13.97 1.51 -5.53
N TRP A 154 14.74 2.11 -6.42
CA TRP A 154 14.28 2.45 -7.78
C TRP A 154 15.09 1.79 -8.89
N ASP A 155 16.06 0.96 -8.53
CA ASP A 155 16.93 0.19 -9.42
C ASP A 155 16.47 -1.26 -9.64
N LEU A 156 15.25 -1.57 -9.19
CA LEU A 156 14.56 -2.83 -9.45
C LEU A 156 13.88 -2.81 -10.83
N PRO A 157 13.53 -3.98 -11.41
CA PRO A 157 12.80 -4.04 -12.66
C PRO A 157 11.51 -3.22 -12.65
N GLY A 158 11.43 -2.22 -13.53
CA GLY A 158 10.32 -1.26 -13.61
C GLY A 158 10.50 -0.01 -12.75
N GLY A 159 11.55 0.06 -11.94
CA GLY A 159 11.86 1.24 -11.12
C GLY A 159 12.40 2.41 -11.95
N ASP A 160 12.20 3.63 -11.44
CA ASP A 160 12.59 4.90 -12.07
C ASP A 160 12.88 5.94 -10.98
N GLY A 161 14.15 6.35 -10.87
CA GLY A 161 14.59 7.30 -9.84
C GLY A 161 14.01 8.70 -10.02
N ASP A 162 13.88 9.18 -11.25
CA ASP A 162 13.33 10.51 -11.50
C ASP A 162 11.84 10.56 -11.18
N ALA A 163 11.10 9.49 -11.53
CA ALA A 163 9.70 9.34 -11.16
C ALA A 163 9.52 9.26 -9.63
N LEU A 164 10.41 8.53 -8.92
CA LEU A 164 10.36 8.48 -7.46
C LEU A 164 10.61 9.84 -6.82
N MET A 165 11.58 10.60 -7.33
CA MET A 165 11.83 11.94 -6.83
C MET A 165 10.64 12.88 -7.08
N ALA A 166 9.98 12.81 -8.24
CA ALA A 166 8.75 13.55 -8.49
C ALA A 166 7.62 13.14 -7.54
N SER A 167 7.48 11.85 -7.25
CA SER A 167 6.53 11.31 -6.28
C SER A 167 6.80 11.83 -4.86
N LEU A 168 8.05 11.84 -4.41
CA LEU A 168 8.45 12.38 -3.11
C LEU A 168 8.18 13.89 -3.00
N ALA A 169 8.46 14.66 -4.07
CA ALA A 169 8.13 16.08 -4.11
C ALA A 169 6.62 16.32 -3.98
N ARG A 170 5.82 15.53 -4.68
CA ARG A 170 4.35 15.55 -4.58
C ARG A 170 3.87 15.27 -3.16
N LEU A 171 4.39 14.22 -2.50
CA LEU A 171 4.05 13.91 -1.11
C LEU A 171 4.49 15.03 -0.16
N GLY A 172 5.67 15.60 -0.38
CA GLY A 172 6.19 16.73 0.39
C GLY A 172 5.32 17.98 0.29
N ALA A 173 4.62 18.19 -0.81
CA ALA A 173 3.73 19.33 -1.06
C ALA A 173 2.30 19.16 -0.50
N LEU A 174 1.93 18.00 0.03
CA LEU A 174 0.60 17.78 0.62
C LEU A 174 0.37 18.71 1.81
N GLU A 175 -0.84 19.21 1.94
CA GLU A 175 -1.23 19.96 3.13
C GLU A 175 -1.39 19.03 4.34
N GLY A 176 -1.04 19.53 5.53
CA GLY A 176 -1.17 18.78 6.78
C GLY A 176 0.02 17.88 7.10
N ASN A 177 -0.10 17.18 8.23
CA ASN A 177 0.93 16.27 8.73
C ASN A 177 0.35 14.88 8.92
N TYR A 178 0.73 13.96 8.05
CA TYR A 178 0.26 12.58 8.06
C TYR A 178 1.18 11.68 8.88
N LYS A 179 0.61 10.68 9.54
CA LYS A 179 1.34 9.53 10.03
C LYS A 179 1.76 8.68 8.84
N VAL A 180 3.04 8.66 8.53
CA VAL A 180 3.62 7.86 7.44
C VAL A 180 3.77 6.42 7.91
N CYS A 181 3.06 5.52 7.25
CA CYS A 181 3.05 4.09 7.48
C CYS A 181 3.67 3.39 6.25
N PRO A 182 4.97 3.08 6.26
CA PRO A 182 5.70 2.54 5.12
C PRO A 182 5.47 1.05 4.92
N GLY A 183 5.84 0.51 3.74
CA GLY A 183 5.87 -0.93 3.49
C GLY A 183 6.87 -1.68 4.36
N HIS A 184 7.99 -1.04 4.72
CA HIS A 184 9.02 -1.63 5.58
C HIS A 184 9.50 -0.67 6.66
N GLY A 185 9.89 -1.24 7.81
CA GLY A 185 10.43 -0.48 8.93
C GLY A 185 9.36 0.25 9.74
N HIS A 186 9.77 1.27 10.48
CA HIS A 186 8.90 1.95 11.43
C HIS A 186 8.18 3.15 10.82
N ALA A 187 7.04 3.50 11.42
CA ALA A 187 6.26 4.67 11.05
C ALA A 187 7.01 5.99 11.36
N SER A 188 6.63 7.04 10.65
CA SER A 188 7.15 8.39 10.82
C SER A 188 6.02 9.42 10.76
N LEU A 189 6.38 10.71 10.68
CA LEU A 189 5.48 11.81 10.41
C LEU A 189 5.93 12.56 9.16
N LEU A 190 5.00 12.99 8.33
CA LEU A 190 5.33 13.65 7.07
C LEU A 190 6.15 14.94 7.28
N ASP A 191 5.87 15.72 8.34
CA ASP A 191 6.67 16.91 8.68
C ASP A 191 8.11 16.56 9.04
N ARG A 192 8.31 15.42 9.73
CA ARG A 192 9.67 14.93 10.01
C ARG A 192 10.40 14.55 8.73
N GLU A 193 9.71 13.91 7.78
CA GLU A 193 10.31 13.53 6.50
C GLU A 193 10.63 14.74 5.65
N ARG A 194 9.78 15.77 5.65
CA ARG A 194 10.07 17.07 5.00
C ARG A 194 11.33 17.72 5.55
N GLU A 195 11.55 17.63 6.85
CA GLU A 195 12.67 18.30 7.53
C GLU A 195 13.97 17.48 7.47
N TYR A 196 13.91 16.15 7.63
CA TYR A 196 15.12 15.34 7.87
C TYR A 196 15.41 14.31 6.77
N ASN A 197 14.40 13.88 5.97
CA ASN A 197 14.62 12.91 4.92
C ASN A 197 15.39 13.54 3.75
N GLN A 198 16.61 13.08 3.51
CA GLN A 198 17.47 13.66 2.47
C GLN A 198 16.88 13.56 1.05
N PHE A 199 16.18 12.46 0.74
CA PHE A 199 15.56 12.24 -0.57
C PHE A 199 14.38 13.18 -0.77
N MET A 200 13.48 13.28 0.19
CA MET A 200 12.34 14.21 0.12
C MET A 200 12.80 15.66 0.07
N ARG A 201 13.80 16.03 0.86
CA ARG A 201 14.38 17.39 0.82
C ARG A 201 15.04 17.72 -0.53
N GLN A 202 15.67 16.74 -1.17
CA GLN A 202 16.23 16.91 -2.52
C GLN A 202 15.10 17.05 -3.54
N ALA A 203 14.10 16.21 -3.47
CA ALA A 203 12.93 16.24 -4.34
C ALA A 203 12.18 17.57 -4.30
N MET A 204 11.96 18.12 -3.11
CA MET A 204 11.25 19.40 -2.92
C MET A 204 12.03 20.65 -3.39
N LYS A 205 13.29 20.52 -3.83
CA LYS A 205 14.11 21.62 -4.36
C LYS A 205 14.16 21.68 -5.88
N GLN A 206 13.66 20.64 -6.54
CA GLN A 206 13.57 20.56 -8.00
C GLN A 206 12.30 21.27 -8.49
#